data_6eb260c27a72d9b9ca72dabfbda549d2
#
_entry.id   6eb260c27a72d9b9ca72dabfbda549d2
#
_cell.length_a   1.000
_cell.length_b   1.000
_cell.length_c   1.000
_cell.angle_alpha   90.00
_cell.angle_beta   90.00
_cell.angle_gamma   90.00
#
_symmetry.space_group_name_H-M   'P 1'
#
loop_
_entity.id
_entity.type
_entity.pdbx_description
1 polymer ?
#
loop_
_entity_poly.entity_id
_entity_poly.type
_entity_poly.pdbx_seq_one_letter_code
_entity_poly.pdbx_strand_id
1 'polypeptide(L)'
;HEAMVGILALEAKRAQALIVGEDLGTVEPWVREYLSRRGLLGTSVLWFEAGMQGEPLDAQWWREYCMASVTTHDLPPSLGYLAGDHVRLRDQLGILTEPLSDELAAAAREQADWLGKLVADGVLDEAKRDDPVEVMLALHRFLLRTPSKVLLANLTDAVGERRAQNQPGTIDEYPNWRVPLADQNGHRMSLEDVFAAQLPQRLAAVMNGLPEQPVSRWT
;
A
#
# COMPACT_ATOMS: atom_id res chain seq x y z
N HIS A 1 9.47 -26.57 11.90
CA HIS A 1 9.44 -25.10 11.73
C HIS A 1 10.18 -24.38 12.84
N GLU A 2 10.13 -24.86 14.11
CA GLU A 2 10.76 -24.15 15.25
C GLU A 2 12.26 -23.94 15.09
N ALA A 3 13.02 -24.98 14.68
CA ALA A 3 14.45 -24.87 14.46
C ALA A 3 14.79 -23.87 13.34
N MET A 4 14.03 -23.88 12.25
CA MET A 4 14.24 -22.95 11.12
C MET A 4 14.01 -21.49 11.54
N VAL A 5 12.88 -21.21 12.20
CA VAL A 5 12.58 -19.85 12.64
C VAL A 5 13.49 -19.41 13.78
N GLY A 6 13.91 -20.34 14.65
CA GLY A 6 14.90 -20.07 15.68
C GLY A 6 16.26 -19.66 15.11
N ILE A 7 16.73 -20.35 14.07
CA ILE A 7 17.95 -19.98 13.34
C ILE A 7 17.79 -18.61 12.67
N LEU A 8 16.66 -18.36 12.00
CA LEU A 8 16.37 -17.08 11.36
C LEU A 8 16.43 -15.93 12.36
N ALA A 9 15.78 -16.08 13.52
CA ALA A 9 15.81 -15.07 14.57
C ALA A 9 17.23 -14.85 15.15
N LEU A 10 18.01 -15.91 15.31
CA LEU A 10 19.40 -15.84 15.76
C LEU A 10 20.28 -15.07 14.76
N GLU A 11 20.19 -15.41 13.48
CA GLU A 11 20.96 -14.75 12.44
C GLU A 11 20.53 -13.29 12.22
N ALA A 12 19.23 -13.00 12.31
CA ALA A 12 18.73 -11.63 12.30
C ALA A 12 19.36 -10.79 13.43
N LYS A 13 19.41 -11.34 14.66
CA LYS A 13 20.05 -10.66 15.78
C LYS A 13 21.56 -10.46 15.55
N ARG A 14 22.26 -11.45 15.02
CA ARG A 14 23.70 -11.34 14.70
C ARG A 14 23.99 -10.30 13.64
N ALA A 15 23.13 -10.23 12.62
CA ALA A 15 23.23 -9.28 11.53
C ALA A 15 22.70 -7.88 11.88
N GLN A 16 22.08 -7.70 13.06
CA GLN A 16 21.34 -6.49 13.43
C GLN A 16 20.26 -6.12 12.39
N ALA A 17 19.59 -7.15 11.83
CA ALA A 17 18.58 -7.00 10.80
C ALA A 17 17.17 -7.22 11.36
N LEU A 18 16.18 -6.55 10.75
CA LEU A 18 14.77 -6.85 10.95
C LEU A 18 14.34 -7.94 9.96
N ILE A 19 13.50 -8.86 10.42
CA ILE A 19 12.85 -9.85 9.56
C ILE A 19 11.35 -9.52 9.54
N VAL A 20 10.82 -9.44 8.33
CA VAL A 20 9.38 -9.30 8.08
C VAL A 20 8.90 -10.59 7.42
N GLY A 21 7.96 -11.27 8.06
CA GLY A 21 7.24 -12.40 7.49
C GLY A 21 5.99 -11.91 6.78
N GLU A 22 5.83 -12.27 5.52
CA GLU A 22 4.56 -12.05 4.83
C GLU A 22 3.54 -13.06 5.38
N ASP A 23 2.49 -12.54 6.03
CA ASP A 23 1.42 -13.27 6.69
C ASP A 23 0.03 -12.79 6.22
N LEU A 24 -0.06 -12.45 4.94
CA LEU A 24 -1.29 -12.06 4.27
C LEU A 24 -2.12 -13.31 3.86
N GLY A 25 -3.40 -13.11 3.68
CA GLY A 25 -4.31 -14.19 3.24
C GLY A 25 -4.67 -15.18 4.35
N THR A 26 -4.81 -16.46 3.99
CA THR A 26 -5.25 -17.52 4.92
C THR A 26 -4.08 -18.00 5.77
N VAL A 27 -3.87 -17.34 6.90
CA VAL A 27 -2.82 -17.67 7.86
C VAL A 27 -3.47 -18.16 9.16
N GLU A 28 -2.99 -19.28 9.68
CA GLU A 28 -3.45 -19.80 10.97
C GLU A 28 -3.20 -18.77 12.10
N PRO A 29 -4.17 -18.49 12.98
CA PRO A 29 -4.04 -17.42 13.98
C PRO A 29 -2.79 -17.54 14.86
N TRP A 30 -2.35 -18.77 15.19
CA TRP A 30 -1.18 -19.01 16.02
C TRP A 30 0.14 -18.55 15.36
N VAL A 31 0.20 -18.47 14.00
CA VAL A 31 1.41 -18.07 13.28
C VAL A 31 1.81 -16.64 13.59
N ARG A 32 0.85 -15.72 13.63
CA ARG A 32 1.08 -14.31 13.96
C ARG A 32 1.67 -14.15 15.35
N GLU A 33 1.10 -14.83 16.33
CA GLU A 33 1.62 -14.84 17.71
C GLU A 33 3.01 -15.50 17.79
N TYR A 34 3.19 -16.60 17.07
CA TYR A 34 4.45 -17.33 17.01
C TYR A 34 5.60 -16.48 16.44
N LEU A 35 5.36 -15.71 15.36
CA LEU A 35 6.34 -14.79 14.77
C LEU A 35 6.64 -13.63 15.73
N SER A 36 5.60 -12.98 16.25
CA SER A 36 5.73 -11.84 17.16
C SER A 36 6.55 -12.19 18.41
N ARG A 37 6.32 -13.35 19.03
CA ARG A 37 7.10 -13.82 20.21
C ARG A 37 8.58 -14.02 19.91
N ARG A 38 8.97 -14.13 18.63
CA ARG A 38 10.37 -14.27 18.19
C ARG A 38 10.97 -13.00 17.63
N GLY A 39 10.25 -11.88 17.73
CA GLY A 39 10.70 -10.59 17.25
C GLY A 39 10.68 -10.46 15.73
N LEU A 40 9.92 -11.33 15.03
CA LEU A 40 9.68 -11.21 13.60
C LEU A 40 8.41 -10.40 13.39
N LEU A 41 8.49 -9.43 12.48
CA LEU A 41 7.34 -8.59 12.14
C LEU A 41 6.42 -9.36 11.17
N GLY A 42 5.12 -9.08 11.22
CA GLY A 42 4.18 -9.45 10.19
C GLY A 42 4.03 -8.36 9.13
N THR A 43 3.05 -8.50 8.26
CA THR A 43 2.70 -7.54 7.21
C THR A 43 1.25 -7.09 7.37
N SER A 44 1.01 -5.78 7.29
CA SER A 44 -0.33 -5.18 7.23
C SER A 44 -0.46 -4.32 5.97
N VAL A 45 -1.52 -4.54 5.20
CA VAL A 45 -1.80 -3.79 3.97
C VAL A 45 -3.13 -3.08 4.15
N LEU A 46 -3.17 -1.78 3.87
CA LEU A 46 -4.31 -0.91 4.16
C LEU A 46 -5.63 -1.49 3.62
N TRP A 47 -5.63 -2.00 2.41
CA TRP A 47 -6.81 -2.56 1.76
C TRP A 47 -7.35 -3.85 2.42
N PHE A 48 -6.58 -4.48 3.30
CA PHE A 48 -6.95 -5.73 3.97
C PHE A 48 -7.28 -5.54 5.45
N GLU A 49 -7.07 -4.33 5.98
CA GLU A 49 -7.34 -4.02 7.37
C GLU A 49 -8.77 -3.49 7.51
N ALA A 50 -9.69 -4.41 7.75
CA ALA A 50 -11.12 -4.13 7.87
C ALA A 50 -11.68 -4.52 9.24
N GLY A 51 -12.69 -3.80 9.69
CA GLY A 51 -13.48 -4.12 10.85
C GLY A 51 -14.49 -5.26 10.57
N MET A 52 -15.35 -5.55 11.55
CA MET A 52 -16.26 -6.71 11.50
C MET A 52 -17.34 -6.60 10.43
N GLN A 53 -17.68 -5.40 9.97
CA GLN A 53 -18.69 -5.15 8.93
C GLN A 53 -18.05 -4.81 7.58
N GLY A 54 -16.72 -4.92 7.47
CA GLY A 54 -15.96 -4.60 6.26
C GLY A 54 -15.55 -3.13 6.14
N GLU A 55 -15.85 -2.30 7.14
CA GLU A 55 -15.43 -0.90 7.22
C GLU A 55 -13.91 -0.78 7.42
N PRO A 56 -13.26 0.32 6.97
CA PRO A 56 -11.86 0.57 7.25
C PRO A 56 -11.53 0.53 8.74
N LEU A 57 -10.54 -0.27 9.13
CA LEU A 57 -10.13 -0.42 10.53
C LEU A 57 -9.51 0.88 11.05
N ASP A 58 -9.88 1.30 12.26
CA ASP A 58 -9.24 2.44 12.92
C ASP A 58 -7.74 2.22 13.11
N ALA A 59 -6.94 3.26 12.86
CA ALA A 59 -5.48 3.19 12.90
C ALA A 59 -4.95 2.60 14.22
N GLN A 60 -5.56 2.94 15.36
CA GLN A 60 -5.15 2.46 16.68
C GLN A 60 -5.31 0.95 16.89
N TRP A 61 -6.11 0.27 16.08
CA TRP A 61 -6.36 -1.17 16.16
C TRP A 61 -5.47 -2.00 15.24
N TRP A 62 -4.61 -1.34 14.45
CA TRP A 62 -3.65 -2.04 13.63
C TRP A 62 -2.60 -2.77 14.47
N ARG A 63 -1.99 -3.76 13.88
CA ARG A 63 -0.95 -4.55 14.56
C ARG A 63 0.29 -3.71 14.80
N GLU A 64 0.83 -3.77 16.03
CA GLU A 64 2.06 -3.09 16.40
C GLU A 64 3.28 -3.75 15.74
N TYR A 65 3.41 -5.08 15.87
CA TYR A 65 4.57 -5.83 15.37
C TYR A 65 4.39 -6.23 13.90
N CYS A 66 4.31 -5.24 13.03
CA CYS A 66 4.23 -5.45 11.59
C CYS A 66 4.92 -4.34 10.79
N MET A 67 5.15 -4.62 9.51
CA MET A 67 5.42 -3.64 8.47
C MET A 67 4.08 -3.31 7.80
N ALA A 68 3.68 -2.04 7.86
CA ALA A 68 2.44 -1.55 7.27
C ALA A 68 2.72 -0.76 5.98
N SER A 69 1.87 -0.95 4.99
CA SER A 69 1.90 -0.23 3.72
C SER A 69 0.49 0.04 3.21
N VAL A 70 0.33 0.99 2.29
CA VAL A 70 -0.96 1.20 1.61
C VAL A 70 -1.20 0.06 0.63
N THR A 71 -0.21 -0.31 -0.16
CA THR A 71 -0.30 -1.34 -1.20
C THR A 71 0.96 -2.21 -1.25
N THR A 72 0.95 -3.25 -2.08
CA THR A 72 2.09 -4.14 -2.34
C THR A 72 2.36 -4.24 -3.85
N HIS A 73 3.39 -5.00 -4.23
CA HIS A 73 3.68 -5.29 -5.63
C HIS A 73 2.61 -6.16 -6.34
N ASP A 74 1.82 -6.89 -5.58
CA ASP A 74 0.73 -7.76 -6.07
C ASP A 74 -0.62 -7.04 -6.20
N LEU A 75 -0.64 -5.77 -5.84
CA LEU A 75 -1.79 -4.88 -5.98
C LEU A 75 -1.39 -3.71 -6.89
N PRO A 76 -2.36 -3.05 -7.54
CA PRO A 76 -2.05 -1.78 -8.21
C PRO A 76 -1.56 -0.75 -7.20
N PRO A 77 -0.73 0.20 -7.62
CA PRO A 77 -0.44 1.39 -6.83
C PRO A 77 -1.71 2.11 -6.42
N SER A 78 -1.64 2.92 -5.37
CA SER A 78 -2.80 3.58 -4.75
C SER A 78 -3.69 4.33 -5.74
N LEU A 79 -3.10 5.07 -6.71
CA LEU A 79 -3.88 5.77 -7.73
C LEU A 79 -4.64 4.83 -8.66
N GLY A 80 -4.04 3.71 -9.05
CA GLY A 80 -4.69 2.67 -9.87
C GLY A 80 -5.80 1.94 -9.08
N TYR A 81 -5.55 1.67 -7.81
CA TYR A 81 -6.54 1.04 -6.93
C TYR A 81 -7.77 1.93 -6.75
N LEU A 82 -7.57 3.19 -6.36
CA LEU A 82 -8.62 4.21 -6.22
C LEU A 82 -9.43 4.41 -7.51
N ALA A 83 -8.80 4.29 -8.67
CA ALA A 83 -9.49 4.39 -9.96
C ALA A 83 -10.22 3.11 -10.39
N GLY A 84 -10.11 2.00 -9.65
CA GLY A 84 -10.69 0.69 -10.02
C GLY A 84 -9.97 0.03 -11.18
N ASP A 85 -8.71 0.38 -11.44
CA ASP A 85 -7.94 -0.19 -12.57
C ASP A 85 -7.68 -1.69 -12.39
N HIS A 86 -7.57 -2.15 -11.16
CA HIS A 86 -7.45 -3.58 -10.82
C HIS A 86 -8.67 -4.41 -11.28
N VAL A 87 -9.86 -3.87 -11.13
CA VAL A 87 -11.10 -4.56 -11.57
C VAL A 87 -11.11 -4.65 -13.10
N ARG A 88 -10.82 -3.53 -13.78
CA ARG A 88 -10.79 -3.49 -15.26
C ARG A 88 -9.70 -4.39 -15.83
N LEU A 89 -8.54 -4.44 -15.20
CA LEU A 89 -7.44 -5.33 -15.62
C LEU A 89 -7.85 -6.80 -15.48
N ARG A 90 -8.46 -7.19 -14.36
CA ARG A 90 -8.94 -8.56 -14.15
C ARG A 90 -10.04 -8.94 -15.14
N ASP A 91 -10.91 -8.00 -15.51
CA ASP A 91 -11.91 -8.20 -16.58
C ASP A 91 -11.24 -8.45 -17.92
N GLN A 92 -10.29 -7.62 -18.32
CA GLN A 92 -9.53 -7.78 -19.57
C GLN A 92 -8.77 -9.12 -19.65
N LEU A 93 -8.31 -9.62 -18.52
CA LEU A 93 -7.60 -10.89 -18.40
C LEU A 93 -8.55 -12.11 -18.26
N GLY A 94 -9.86 -11.87 -18.13
CA GLY A 94 -10.85 -12.93 -17.96
C GLY A 94 -10.75 -13.68 -16.63
N ILE A 95 -10.25 -13.02 -15.58
CA ILE A 95 -10.03 -13.62 -14.24
C ILE A 95 -10.94 -13.03 -13.16
N LEU A 96 -11.98 -12.27 -13.53
CA LEU A 96 -13.04 -11.88 -12.58
C LEU A 96 -13.83 -13.12 -12.13
N THR A 97 -14.26 -13.10 -10.89
CA THR A 97 -15.11 -14.14 -10.29
C THR A 97 -16.58 -13.74 -10.28
N GLU A 98 -16.85 -12.43 -10.24
CA GLU A 98 -18.17 -11.85 -10.25
C GLU A 98 -18.34 -10.93 -11.49
N PRO A 99 -19.57 -10.54 -11.86
CA PRO A 99 -19.83 -9.60 -12.95
C PRO A 99 -19.04 -8.28 -12.77
N LEU A 100 -18.52 -7.74 -13.87
CA LEU A 100 -17.75 -6.48 -13.86
C LEU A 100 -18.48 -5.34 -13.14
N SER A 101 -19.81 -5.22 -13.35
CA SER A 101 -20.63 -4.19 -12.68
C SER A 101 -20.59 -4.30 -11.17
N ASP A 102 -20.61 -5.51 -10.65
CA ASP A 102 -20.69 -5.78 -9.21
C ASP A 102 -19.32 -5.54 -8.55
N GLU A 103 -18.25 -5.99 -9.20
CA GLU A 103 -16.86 -5.73 -8.76
C GLU A 103 -16.55 -4.22 -8.79
N LEU A 104 -16.95 -3.47 -9.83
CA LEU A 104 -16.79 -2.01 -9.87
C LEU A 104 -17.62 -1.31 -8.79
N ALA A 105 -18.85 -1.78 -8.54
CA ALA A 105 -19.67 -1.22 -7.47
C ALA A 105 -19.08 -1.50 -6.08
N ALA A 106 -18.47 -2.67 -5.88
CA ALA A 106 -17.75 -3.00 -4.65
C ALA A 106 -16.52 -2.10 -4.45
N ALA A 107 -15.69 -1.94 -5.48
CA ALA A 107 -14.52 -1.05 -5.43
C ALA A 107 -14.92 0.41 -5.17
N ALA A 108 -16.01 0.89 -5.77
CA ALA A 108 -16.50 2.24 -5.53
C ALA A 108 -17.02 2.44 -4.08
N ARG A 109 -17.65 1.44 -3.48
CA ARG A 109 -18.06 1.48 -2.06
C ARG A 109 -16.84 1.53 -1.15
N GLU A 110 -15.87 0.64 -1.36
CA GLU A 110 -14.63 0.63 -0.57
C GLU A 110 -13.89 1.98 -0.65
N GLN A 111 -13.79 2.56 -1.86
CA GLN A 111 -13.23 3.90 -2.05
C GLN A 111 -14.00 4.95 -1.25
N ALA A 112 -15.33 4.93 -1.29
CA ALA A 112 -16.17 5.89 -0.57
C ALA A 112 -16.00 5.76 0.94
N ASP A 113 -15.89 4.54 1.47
CA ASP A 113 -15.67 4.27 2.89
C ASP A 113 -14.31 4.81 3.34
N TRP A 114 -13.24 4.56 2.57
CA TRP A 114 -11.94 5.15 2.84
C TRP A 114 -11.94 6.67 2.77
N LEU A 115 -12.55 7.29 1.74
CA LEU A 115 -12.67 8.75 1.65
C LEU A 115 -13.37 9.33 2.87
N GLY A 116 -14.50 8.74 3.26
CA GLY A 116 -15.23 9.14 4.47
C GLY A 116 -14.36 9.05 5.74
N LYS A 117 -13.63 7.94 5.88
CA LYS A 117 -12.72 7.72 7.01
C LYS A 117 -11.59 8.75 7.06
N LEU A 118 -10.91 8.99 5.94
CA LEU A 118 -9.79 9.93 5.87
C LEU A 118 -10.21 11.37 6.21
N VAL A 119 -11.40 11.77 5.80
CA VAL A 119 -11.98 13.08 6.15
C VAL A 119 -12.36 13.10 7.63
N ALA A 120 -13.08 12.11 8.13
CA ALA A 120 -13.50 12.02 9.52
C ALA A 120 -12.30 12.03 10.48
N ASP A 121 -11.22 11.36 10.11
CA ASP A 121 -9.96 11.33 10.86
C ASP A 121 -9.13 12.63 10.71
N GLY A 122 -9.55 13.57 9.84
CA GLY A 122 -8.86 14.84 9.62
C GLY A 122 -7.48 14.69 8.98
N VAL A 123 -7.26 13.63 8.18
CA VAL A 123 -6.03 13.44 7.38
C VAL A 123 -6.21 13.85 5.92
N LEU A 124 -7.47 14.03 5.48
CA LEU A 124 -7.86 14.56 4.19
C LEU A 124 -8.79 15.75 4.37
N ASP A 125 -8.50 16.86 3.71
CA ASP A 125 -9.43 17.99 3.60
C ASP A 125 -10.59 17.61 2.68
N GLU A 126 -11.83 17.84 3.12
CA GLU A 126 -13.04 17.57 2.30
C GLU A 126 -12.98 18.26 0.93
N ALA A 127 -12.41 19.46 0.85
CA ALA A 127 -12.25 20.18 -0.42
C ALA A 127 -11.28 19.49 -1.41
N LYS A 128 -10.49 18.52 -0.94
CA LYS A 128 -9.49 17.79 -1.73
C LYS A 128 -9.87 16.34 -1.99
N ARG A 129 -11.09 15.93 -1.61
CA ARG A 129 -11.49 14.52 -1.71
C ARG A 129 -11.56 14.00 -3.16
N ASP A 130 -11.68 14.90 -4.14
CA ASP A 130 -11.73 14.56 -5.56
C ASP A 130 -10.34 14.62 -6.24
N ASP A 131 -9.29 14.98 -5.51
CA ASP A 131 -7.91 14.95 -5.99
C ASP A 131 -7.26 13.61 -5.61
N PRO A 132 -7.05 12.69 -6.58
CA PRO A 132 -6.52 11.36 -6.27
C PRO A 132 -5.11 11.38 -5.67
N VAL A 133 -4.30 12.40 -5.97
CA VAL A 133 -2.96 12.57 -5.38
C VAL A 133 -3.08 12.95 -3.91
N GLU A 134 -3.97 13.88 -3.57
CA GLU A 134 -4.21 14.25 -2.17
C GLU A 134 -4.79 13.08 -1.37
N VAL A 135 -5.67 12.29 -1.97
CA VAL A 135 -6.21 11.07 -1.36
C VAL A 135 -5.09 10.06 -1.11
N MET A 136 -4.24 9.79 -2.09
CA MET A 136 -3.09 8.89 -1.94
C MET A 136 -2.15 9.35 -0.81
N LEU A 137 -1.85 10.64 -0.75
CA LEU A 137 -1.04 11.21 0.36
C LEU A 137 -1.76 11.10 1.70
N ALA A 138 -3.10 11.24 1.73
CA ALA A 138 -3.89 11.06 2.95
C ALA A 138 -3.89 9.62 3.46
N LEU A 139 -3.92 8.63 2.56
CA LEU A 139 -3.74 7.21 2.93
C LEU A 139 -2.39 6.98 3.63
N HIS A 140 -1.32 7.61 3.16
CA HIS A 140 -0.01 7.52 3.80
C HIS A 140 0.04 8.30 5.13
N ARG A 141 -0.65 9.46 5.25
CA ARG A 141 -0.81 10.15 6.54
C ARG A 141 -1.58 9.30 7.56
N PHE A 142 -2.56 8.52 7.08
CA PHE A 142 -3.29 7.58 7.92
C PHE A 142 -2.37 6.49 8.47
N LEU A 143 -1.46 5.92 7.65
CA LEU A 143 -0.48 4.94 8.11
C LEU A 143 0.37 5.46 9.28
N LEU A 144 0.74 6.75 9.29
CA LEU A 144 1.53 7.35 10.38
C LEU A 144 0.80 7.36 11.72
N ARG A 145 -0.51 7.11 11.75
CA ARG A 145 -1.32 7.03 12.98
C ARG A 145 -1.38 5.63 13.54
N THR A 146 -0.91 4.64 12.79
CA THR A 146 -0.92 3.25 13.25
C THR A 146 0.24 2.99 14.23
N PRO A 147 0.10 2.00 15.14
CA PRO A 147 1.18 1.62 16.04
C PRO A 147 2.27 0.77 15.35
N SER A 148 2.16 0.51 14.05
CA SER A 148 3.03 -0.39 13.31
C SER A 148 4.49 0.04 13.36
N LYS A 149 5.41 -0.90 13.62
CA LYS A 149 6.84 -0.62 13.87
C LYS A 149 7.58 -0.16 12.63
N VAL A 150 7.16 -0.57 11.45
CA VAL A 150 7.75 -0.18 10.17
C VAL A 150 6.63 0.30 9.25
N LEU A 151 6.82 1.44 8.62
CA LEU A 151 5.90 1.98 7.62
C LEU A 151 6.62 2.05 6.28
N LEU A 152 6.00 1.54 5.24
CA LEU A 152 6.57 1.45 3.91
C LEU A 152 5.73 2.26 2.91
N ALA A 153 6.39 3.10 2.11
CA ALA A 153 5.82 3.71 0.92
C ALA A 153 6.43 3.10 -0.33
N ASN A 154 5.61 2.82 -1.33
CA ASN A 154 6.06 2.25 -2.60
C ASN A 154 6.57 3.35 -3.54
N LEU A 155 7.63 3.04 -4.30
CA LEU A 155 8.14 3.94 -5.33
C LEU A 155 7.10 4.20 -6.43
N THR A 156 6.24 3.23 -6.73
CA THR A 156 5.12 3.37 -7.68
C THR A 156 4.13 4.46 -7.24
N ASP A 157 3.78 4.50 -5.96
CA ASP A 157 2.95 5.58 -5.41
C ASP A 157 3.67 6.93 -5.45
N ALA A 158 4.99 6.92 -5.16
CA ALA A 158 5.80 8.14 -5.16
C ALA A 158 5.83 8.85 -6.52
N VAL A 159 5.69 8.13 -7.62
CA VAL A 159 5.66 8.73 -8.98
C VAL A 159 4.26 8.83 -9.56
N GLY A 160 3.25 8.31 -8.87
CA GLY A 160 1.88 8.30 -9.37
C GLY A 160 1.60 7.20 -10.40
N GLU A 161 2.41 6.14 -10.45
CA GLU A 161 2.15 4.98 -11.31
C GLU A 161 0.79 4.36 -10.97
N ARG A 162 0.08 3.90 -12.00
CA ARG A 162 -1.25 3.29 -11.83
C ARG A 162 -1.26 1.79 -12.13
N ARG A 163 -0.27 1.30 -12.89
CA ARG A 163 -0.21 -0.09 -13.33
C ARG A 163 0.42 -0.97 -12.26
N ALA A 164 -0.19 -2.12 -12.00
CA ALA A 164 0.40 -3.12 -11.13
C ALA A 164 1.76 -3.59 -11.66
N GLN A 165 2.72 -3.86 -10.77
CA GLN A 165 4.01 -4.43 -11.17
C GLN A 165 3.90 -5.95 -11.35
N ASN A 166 2.98 -6.56 -10.62
CA ASN A 166 2.64 -7.97 -10.75
C ASN A 166 1.12 -8.15 -10.68
N GLN A 167 0.58 -9.06 -11.49
CA GLN A 167 -0.82 -9.45 -11.46
C GLN A 167 -0.90 -10.93 -11.09
N PRO A 168 -1.21 -11.26 -9.83
CA PRO A 168 -1.39 -12.63 -9.39
C PRO A 168 -2.39 -13.41 -10.26
N GLY A 169 -2.08 -14.69 -10.50
CA GLY A 169 -2.91 -15.54 -11.35
C GLY A 169 -2.58 -15.45 -12.85
N THR A 170 -1.55 -14.70 -13.23
CA THR A 170 -1.05 -14.61 -14.62
C THR A 170 0.41 -15.03 -14.73
N ILE A 171 0.82 -15.46 -15.92
CA ILE A 171 2.22 -15.80 -16.27
C ILE A 171 2.68 -14.88 -17.41
N ASP A 172 2.19 -15.11 -18.62
CA ASP A 172 2.55 -14.33 -19.82
C ASP A 172 1.44 -13.36 -20.26
N GLU A 173 0.24 -13.50 -19.71
CA GLU A 173 -0.93 -12.68 -20.04
C GLU A 173 -0.77 -11.22 -19.58
N TYR A 174 0.06 -11.00 -18.57
CA TYR A 174 0.43 -9.68 -18.06
C TYR A 174 1.97 -9.55 -18.02
N PRO A 175 2.56 -8.37 -18.28
CA PRO A 175 4.01 -8.20 -18.27
C PRO A 175 4.59 -8.12 -16.86
N ASN A 176 4.30 -9.13 -16.03
CA ASN A 176 4.74 -9.23 -14.63
C ASN A 176 6.23 -8.91 -14.49
N TRP A 177 6.58 -8.00 -13.56
CA TRP A 177 7.94 -7.57 -13.25
C TRP A 177 8.69 -6.89 -14.41
N ARG A 178 7.98 -6.54 -15.49
CA ARG A 178 8.53 -5.94 -16.71
C ARG A 178 7.86 -4.61 -17.06
N VAL A 179 7.02 -4.08 -16.14
CA VAL A 179 6.34 -2.79 -16.32
C VAL A 179 7.33 -1.67 -16.00
N PRO A 180 7.77 -0.86 -16.98
CA PRO A 180 8.64 0.27 -16.69
C PRO A 180 7.91 1.32 -15.86
N LEU A 181 8.61 1.92 -14.89
CA LEU A 181 8.05 2.97 -14.05
C LEU A 181 7.56 4.15 -14.91
N ALA A 182 6.37 4.66 -14.62
CA ALA A 182 5.79 5.83 -15.29
C ALA A 182 5.06 6.74 -14.28
N ASP A 183 4.79 7.96 -14.70
CA ASP A 183 3.94 8.90 -13.97
C ASP A 183 2.44 8.55 -14.13
N GLN A 184 1.59 9.33 -13.50
CA GLN A 184 0.11 9.16 -13.57
C GLN A 184 -0.48 9.28 -14.98
N ASN A 185 0.25 9.87 -15.92
CA ASN A 185 -0.13 10.04 -17.32
C ASN A 185 0.46 8.94 -18.23
N GLY A 186 1.23 8.01 -17.67
CA GLY A 186 1.88 6.93 -18.40
C GLY A 186 3.20 7.32 -19.07
N HIS A 187 3.78 8.50 -18.77
CA HIS A 187 5.09 8.87 -19.26
C HIS A 187 6.17 8.12 -18.46
N ARG A 188 7.06 7.44 -19.17
CA ARG A 188 8.18 6.74 -18.55
C ARG A 188 9.01 7.70 -17.71
N MET A 189 9.41 7.22 -16.51
CA MET A 189 10.25 7.96 -15.58
C MET A 189 11.63 7.31 -15.49
N SER A 190 12.68 8.09 -15.76
CA SER A 190 14.05 7.73 -15.39
C SER A 190 14.28 7.98 -13.90
N LEU A 191 15.42 7.54 -13.39
CA LEU A 191 15.79 7.81 -11.99
C LEU A 191 15.96 9.32 -11.75
N GLU A 192 16.51 10.02 -12.72
CA GLU A 192 16.68 11.48 -12.70
C GLU A 192 15.34 12.19 -12.65
N ASP A 193 14.34 11.71 -13.42
CA ASP A 193 12.98 12.25 -13.39
C ASP A 193 12.33 12.04 -12.03
N VAL A 194 12.52 10.88 -11.40
CA VAL A 194 12.01 10.60 -10.06
C VAL A 194 12.58 11.58 -9.04
N PHE A 195 13.89 11.85 -9.08
CA PHE A 195 14.52 12.80 -8.16
C PHE A 195 14.12 14.26 -8.41
N ALA A 196 13.81 14.62 -9.66
CA ALA A 196 13.36 15.95 -10.02
C ALA A 196 11.85 16.19 -9.77
N ALA A 197 11.05 15.12 -9.68
CA ALA A 197 9.60 15.24 -9.54
C ALA A 197 9.18 15.71 -8.15
N GLN A 198 8.06 16.42 -8.08
CA GLN A 198 7.52 16.95 -6.82
C GLN A 198 6.83 15.88 -5.97
N LEU A 199 6.13 14.93 -6.59
CA LEU A 199 5.33 13.95 -5.88
C LEU A 199 6.18 13.04 -4.98
N PRO A 200 7.35 12.51 -5.40
CA PRO A 200 8.23 11.75 -4.51
C PRO A 200 8.67 12.56 -3.29
N GLN A 201 8.95 13.87 -3.47
CA GLN A 201 9.34 14.75 -2.36
C GLN A 201 8.18 14.99 -1.39
N ARG A 202 6.94 15.15 -1.91
CA ARG A 202 5.74 15.30 -1.09
C ARG A 202 5.47 14.03 -0.27
N LEU A 203 5.52 12.86 -0.92
CA LEU A 203 5.32 11.58 -0.23
C LEU A 203 6.41 11.36 0.84
N ALA A 204 7.66 11.66 0.52
CA ALA A 204 8.75 11.57 1.48
C ALA A 204 8.54 12.51 2.68
N ALA A 205 8.07 13.74 2.47
CA ALA A 205 7.71 14.66 3.54
C ALA A 205 6.61 14.09 4.43
N VAL A 206 5.53 13.57 3.83
CA VAL A 206 4.45 12.89 4.56
C VAL A 206 5.01 11.76 5.41
N MET A 207 5.77 10.84 4.83
CA MET A 207 6.30 9.66 5.54
C MET A 207 7.27 10.00 6.67
N ASN A 208 7.91 11.18 6.62
CA ASN A 208 8.76 11.69 7.70
C ASN A 208 8.01 12.58 8.70
N GLY A 209 6.68 12.71 8.59
CA GLY A 209 5.88 13.58 9.45
C GLY A 209 6.23 15.06 9.33
N LEU A 210 6.80 15.46 8.19
CA LEU A 210 7.16 16.85 7.92
C LEU A 210 6.00 17.59 7.23
N PRO A 211 5.86 18.91 7.46
CA PRO A 211 4.92 19.70 6.68
C PRO A 211 5.33 19.67 5.20
N GLU A 212 4.36 19.50 4.33
CA GLU A 212 4.58 19.61 2.89
C GLU A 212 4.98 21.07 2.57
N GLN A 213 6.23 21.27 2.20
CA GLN A 213 6.69 22.60 1.79
C GLN A 213 6.14 22.93 0.39
N PRO A 214 5.64 24.15 0.17
CA PRO A 214 5.43 24.63 -1.18
C PRO A 214 6.80 24.59 -1.89
N VAL A 215 6.88 23.85 -2.97
CA VAL A 215 8.15 23.66 -3.69
C VAL A 215 8.66 25.00 -4.19
N SER A 216 9.71 25.52 -3.56
CA SER A 216 10.48 26.62 -4.13
C SER A 216 11.16 26.07 -5.39
N ARG A 217 10.83 26.66 -6.55
CA ARG A 217 11.57 26.40 -7.79
C ARG A 217 13.05 26.68 -7.51
N TRP A 218 13.85 25.64 -7.51
CA TRP A 218 15.28 25.82 -7.60
C TRP A 218 15.57 26.40 -8.98
N THR A 219 15.87 27.69 -9.04
CA THR A 219 16.36 28.40 -10.22
C THR A 219 17.83 28.04 -10.44
#